data_39fb8ac32e00005067a856ba56f47fc4
#
_entry.id   39fb8ac32e00005067a856ba56f47fc4
#
_cell.length_a   1.000
_cell.length_b   1.000
_cell.length_c   1.000
_cell.angle_alpha   90.00
_cell.angle_beta   90.00
_cell.angle_gamma   90.00
#
_symmetry.space_group_name_H-M   'P 1'
#
loop_
_entity.id
_entity.type
_entity.pdbx_description
1 polymer ?
#
loop_
_entity_poly.entity_id
_entity_poly.type
_entity_poly.pdbx_seq_one_letter_code
_entity_poly.pdbx_strand_id
1 'polypeptide(L)'
;MRNIALIVTSIIMCLNVAAQKERKFIREGNDLFHKNDFEKSEVEYRKALDKKDKSFEAKFNLGDALFKQKKYDEALKIFTDIVKFEKDKKNLGEVYHNIGNTYLSQQKLDEAIEAYKESLRNNPTSKETKYNLEWARQQKQQKKEKRNQDKDKKDKKQQSKDKKNRQDKKNKQDNKDKKQQNKDKKNRQDKKDKQDKQKQQQQKNKISKEDAKRLLEALQNDEKKVQEKVKKAKAKAQKARKSKVTKDW
;
A
#
# COMPACT_ATOMS: atom_id res chain seq x y z
N MET A 1 7.52 28.69 49.31
CA MET A 1 6.34 28.25 48.52
C MET A 1 5.97 29.22 47.41
N ARG A 2 5.90 30.56 47.66
CA ARG A 2 5.55 31.58 46.62
C ARG A 2 6.51 31.58 45.41
N ASN A 3 7.79 31.42 45.57
CA ASN A 3 8.76 31.40 44.47
C ASN A 3 8.68 30.10 43.65
N ILE A 4 8.33 28.96 44.27
CA ILE A 4 8.11 27.67 43.57
C ILE A 4 6.87 27.77 42.72
N ALA A 5 5.78 28.40 43.22
CA ALA A 5 4.58 28.59 42.45
C ALA A 5 4.80 29.49 41.22
N LEU A 6 5.59 30.55 41.33
CA LEU A 6 5.94 31.40 40.20
C LEU A 6 6.80 30.67 39.14
N ILE A 7 7.73 29.82 39.56
CA ILE A 7 8.54 28.99 38.63
C ILE A 7 7.63 27.99 37.91
N VAL A 8 6.71 27.33 38.65
CA VAL A 8 5.79 26.34 38.05
C VAL A 8 4.82 27.01 37.05
N THR A 9 4.30 28.17 37.36
CA THR A 9 3.40 28.91 36.44
C THR A 9 4.15 29.39 35.20
N SER A 10 5.40 29.84 35.33
CA SER A 10 6.26 30.21 34.18
C SER A 10 6.56 29.03 33.26
N ILE A 11 6.86 27.86 33.81
CA ILE A 11 7.08 26.64 33.03
C ILE A 11 5.81 26.22 32.28
N ILE A 12 4.65 26.28 32.94
CA ILE A 12 3.36 25.95 32.31
C ILE A 12 3.06 26.91 31.14
N MET A 13 3.33 28.22 31.30
CA MET A 13 3.16 29.19 30.22
C MET A 13 4.08 28.90 29.03
N CYS A 14 5.35 28.58 29.26
CA CYS A 14 6.29 28.26 28.20
C CYS A 14 5.87 27.00 27.40
N LEU A 15 5.35 25.98 28.08
CA LEU A 15 4.86 24.75 27.42
C LEU A 15 3.64 25.03 26.53
N ASN A 16 2.74 25.90 26.94
CA ASN A 16 1.57 26.30 26.14
C ASN A 16 1.98 27.04 24.86
N VAL A 17 2.97 27.94 24.94
CA VAL A 17 3.47 28.68 23.75
C VAL A 17 4.15 27.74 22.75
N ALA A 18 4.92 26.76 23.20
CA ALA A 18 5.53 25.78 22.32
C ALA A 18 4.49 24.91 21.60
N ALA A 19 3.47 24.45 22.33
CA ALA A 19 2.37 23.67 21.76
C ALA A 19 1.53 24.46 20.74
N GLN A 20 1.32 25.76 20.98
CA GLN A 20 0.62 26.62 20.01
C GLN A 20 1.43 26.80 18.72
N LYS A 21 2.76 26.96 18.82
CA LYS A 21 3.66 27.09 17.66
C LYS A 21 3.73 25.79 16.89
N GLU A 22 3.83 24.62 17.53
CA GLU A 22 3.75 23.32 16.90
C GLU A 22 2.48 23.20 16.03
N ARG A 23 1.31 23.43 16.65
CA ARG A 23 0.02 23.34 15.95
C ARG A 23 -0.12 24.32 14.78
N LYS A 24 0.48 25.50 14.89
CA LYS A 24 0.52 26.47 13.79
C LYS A 24 1.26 25.88 12.58
N PHE A 25 2.47 25.38 12.79
CA PHE A 25 3.28 24.78 11.70
C PHE A 25 2.61 23.54 11.11
N ILE A 26 1.96 22.69 11.93
CA ILE A 26 1.20 21.55 11.40
C ILE A 26 0.09 22.02 10.47
N ARG A 27 -0.69 23.05 10.86
CA ARG A 27 -1.78 23.59 10.01
C ARG A 27 -1.24 24.16 8.70
N GLU A 28 -0.17 24.96 8.75
CA GLU A 28 0.48 25.53 7.58
C GLU A 28 0.99 24.40 6.64
N GLY A 29 1.58 23.36 7.22
CA GLY A 29 1.99 22.16 6.49
C GLY A 29 0.82 21.43 5.84
N ASN A 30 -0.31 21.28 6.56
CA ASN A 30 -1.52 20.64 6.03
C ASN A 30 -2.11 21.46 4.86
N ASP A 31 -2.15 22.79 4.98
CA ASP A 31 -2.64 23.67 3.92
C ASP A 31 -1.78 23.56 2.64
N LEU A 32 -0.47 23.46 2.80
CA LEU A 32 0.47 23.25 1.69
C LEU A 32 0.31 21.85 1.09
N PHE A 33 0.16 20.83 1.92
CA PHE A 33 -0.07 19.46 1.49
C PHE A 33 -1.35 19.33 0.64
N HIS A 34 -2.44 19.96 1.04
CA HIS A 34 -3.68 20.01 0.28
C HIS A 34 -3.55 20.75 -1.07
N LYS A 35 -2.62 21.69 -1.16
CA LYS A 35 -2.25 22.35 -2.41
C LYS A 35 -1.26 21.54 -3.26
N ASN A 36 -0.89 20.32 -2.84
CA ASN A 36 0.13 19.46 -3.42
C ASN A 36 1.55 20.07 -3.41
N ASP A 37 1.80 21.08 -2.58
CA ASP A 37 3.12 21.66 -2.36
C ASP A 37 3.85 20.86 -1.25
N PHE A 38 4.19 19.61 -1.59
CA PHE A 38 4.73 18.65 -0.63
C PHE A 38 6.12 19.04 -0.10
N GLU A 39 6.90 19.76 -0.88
CA GLU A 39 8.23 20.22 -0.48
C GLU A 39 8.12 21.29 0.61
N LYS A 40 7.24 22.27 0.44
CA LYS A 40 7.02 23.29 1.47
C LYS A 40 6.30 22.70 2.68
N SER A 41 5.35 21.78 2.49
CA SER A 41 4.69 21.10 3.60
C SER A 41 5.70 20.34 4.47
N GLU A 42 6.68 19.67 3.87
CA GLU A 42 7.79 19.03 4.58
C GLU A 42 8.52 20.03 5.50
N VAL A 43 8.83 21.23 4.98
CA VAL A 43 9.52 22.27 5.77
C VAL A 43 8.71 22.67 6.99
N GLU A 44 7.42 22.87 6.84
CA GLU A 44 6.55 23.26 7.95
C GLU A 44 6.41 22.14 9.00
N TYR A 45 6.27 20.88 8.57
CA TYR A 45 6.25 19.75 9.51
C TYR A 45 7.57 19.59 10.27
N ARG A 46 8.72 19.84 9.64
CA ARG A 46 10.03 19.86 10.31
C ARG A 46 10.11 20.98 11.35
N LYS A 47 9.60 22.20 11.05
CA LYS A 47 9.49 23.28 12.04
C LYS A 47 8.59 22.91 13.23
N ALA A 48 7.52 22.15 12.98
CA ALA A 48 6.69 21.62 14.05
C ALA A 48 7.47 20.66 14.95
N LEU A 49 8.28 19.78 14.36
CA LEU A 49 9.13 18.82 15.09
C LEU A 49 10.24 19.52 15.88
N ASP A 50 10.76 20.67 15.43
CA ASP A 50 11.69 21.51 16.21
C ASP A 50 11.04 22.02 17.51
N LYS A 51 9.70 22.12 17.57
CA LYS A 51 8.96 22.52 18.78
C LYS A 51 8.60 21.33 19.65
N LYS A 52 8.33 20.17 19.03
CA LYS A 52 7.97 18.93 19.72
C LYS A 52 8.43 17.72 18.91
N ASP A 53 9.61 17.22 19.23
CA ASP A 53 10.27 16.11 18.49
C ASP A 53 9.41 14.83 18.40
N LYS A 54 8.64 14.50 19.43
CA LYS A 54 7.76 13.32 19.46
C LYS A 54 6.30 13.65 19.14
N SER A 55 6.05 14.63 18.28
CA SER A 55 4.72 14.89 17.78
C SER A 55 4.31 13.80 16.78
N PHE A 56 3.31 12.99 17.13
CA PHE A 56 2.76 11.97 16.23
C PHE A 56 2.26 12.63 14.94
N GLU A 57 1.40 13.62 15.05
CA GLU A 57 0.77 14.29 13.91
C GLU A 57 1.81 14.90 12.97
N ALA A 58 2.80 15.62 13.50
CA ALA A 58 3.84 16.23 12.67
C ALA A 58 4.72 15.19 11.97
N LYS A 59 5.13 14.11 12.67
CA LYS A 59 5.90 13.02 12.05
C LYS A 59 5.08 12.25 11.02
N PHE A 60 3.83 11.94 11.32
CA PHE A 60 2.96 11.21 10.41
C PHE A 60 2.75 11.99 9.10
N ASN A 61 2.41 13.27 9.20
CA ASN A 61 2.21 14.13 8.05
C ASN A 61 3.52 14.40 7.29
N LEU A 62 4.67 14.49 7.99
CA LEU A 62 5.98 14.55 7.36
C LEU A 62 6.26 13.27 6.53
N GLY A 63 5.97 12.11 7.09
CA GLY A 63 6.10 10.84 6.38
C GLY A 63 5.26 10.80 5.11
N ASP A 64 4.02 11.28 5.18
CA ASP A 64 3.12 11.37 4.03
C ASP A 64 3.64 12.38 2.98
N ALA A 65 4.15 13.54 3.40
CA ALA A 65 4.72 14.52 2.48
C ALA A 65 5.96 13.97 1.76
N LEU A 66 6.83 13.25 2.45
CA LEU A 66 7.98 12.56 1.87
C LEU A 66 7.55 11.44 0.91
N PHE A 67 6.53 10.68 1.27
CA PHE A 67 5.95 9.66 0.39
C PHE A 67 5.43 10.27 -0.91
N LYS A 68 4.69 11.37 -0.85
CA LYS A 68 4.18 12.09 -2.02
C LYS A 68 5.30 12.62 -2.92
N GLN A 69 6.42 13.03 -2.33
CA GLN A 69 7.64 13.42 -3.03
C GLN A 69 8.42 12.22 -3.60
N LYS A 70 7.97 10.98 -3.38
CA LYS A 70 8.67 9.73 -3.72
C LYS A 70 10.00 9.53 -2.97
N LYS A 71 10.23 10.25 -1.88
CA LYS A 71 11.35 10.08 -0.95
C LYS A 71 11.06 8.90 -0.01
N TYR A 72 10.90 7.71 -0.59
CA TYR A 72 10.37 6.53 0.11
C TYR A 72 11.23 6.09 1.30
N ASP A 73 12.55 6.12 1.17
CA ASP A 73 13.45 5.68 2.26
C ASP A 73 13.41 6.65 3.45
N GLU A 74 13.26 7.95 3.18
CA GLU A 74 13.08 8.96 4.24
C GLU A 74 11.72 8.80 4.90
N ALA A 75 10.65 8.58 4.12
CA ALA A 75 9.32 8.32 4.66
C ALA A 75 9.30 7.10 5.59
N LEU A 76 9.93 5.98 5.16
CA LEU A 76 10.08 4.78 5.99
C LEU A 76 10.81 5.06 7.29
N LYS A 77 11.88 5.87 7.26
CA LYS A 77 12.62 6.26 8.46
C LYS A 77 11.73 7.01 9.45
N ILE A 78 10.94 7.98 8.95
CA ILE A 78 10.01 8.75 9.80
C ILE A 78 8.91 7.86 10.37
N PHE A 79 8.26 7.04 9.55
CA PHE A 79 7.21 6.13 10.02
C PHE A 79 7.76 5.10 11.04
N THR A 80 8.93 4.53 10.79
CA THR A 80 9.57 3.60 11.72
C THR A 80 9.95 4.28 13.03
N ASP A 81 10.31 5.56 12.99
CA ASP A 81 10.59 6.32 14.20
C ASP A 81 9.32 6.53 15.05
N ILE A 82 8.16 6.76 14.43
CA ILE A 82 6.87 6.82 15.14
C ILE A 82 6.58 5.51 15.89
N VAL A 83 6.80 4.37 15.27
CA VAL A 83 6.55 3.04 15.87
C VAL A 83 7.29 2.86 17.20
N LYS A 84 8.45 3.52 17.40
CA LYS A 84 9.25 3.37 18.65
C LYS A 84 8.61 4.02 19.87
N PHE A 85 7.77 5.05 19.70
CA PHE A 85 7.21 5.80 20.83
C PHE A 85 5.68 5.81 20.87
N GLU A 86 5.00 5.58 19.75
CA GLU A 86 3.54 5.55 19.69
C GLU A 86 2.99 4.30 20.39
N LYS A 87 1.92 4.47 21.14
CA LYS A 87 1.25 3.39 21.90
C LYS A 87 -0.20 3.19 21.51
N ASP A 88 -0.81 4.21 20.90
CA ASP A 88 -2.18 4.09 20.43
C ASP A 88 -2.24 3.12 19.24
N LYS A 89 -3.05 2.06 19.41
CA LYS A 89 -3.17 1.01 18.39
C LYS A 89 -3.73 1.51 17.08
N LYS A 90 -4.65 2.47 17.11
CA LYS A 90 -5.22 3.03 15.88
C LYS A 90 -4.14 3.77 15.10
N ASN A 91 -3.39 4.62 15.78
CA ASN A 91 -2.27 5.35 15.20
C ASN A 91 -1.20 4.40 14.64
N LEU A 92 -0.81 3.38 15.41
CA LEU A 92 0.11 2.34 14.93
C LEU A 92 -0.43 1.63 13.69
N GLY A 93 -1.73 1.34 13.65
CA GLY A 93 -2.39 0.76 12.49
C GLY A 93 -2.24 1.62 11.24
N GLU A 94 -2.43 2.93 11.36
CA GLU A 94 -2.28 3.91 10.28
C GLU A 94 -0.82 4.03 9.83
N VAL A 95 0.13 4.08 10.77
CA VAL A 95 1.57 4.12 10.47
C VAL A 95 2.03 2.89 9.71
N TYR A 96 1.67 1.69 10.17
CA TYR A 96 2.02 0.45 9.49
C TYR A 96 1.34 0.33 8.12
N HIS A 97 0.14 0.88 7.95
CA HIS A 97 -0.51 1.00 6.63
C HIS A 97 0.36 1.82 5.67
N ASN A 98 0.86 2.99 6.10
CA ASN A 98 1.69 3.86 5.28
C ASN A 98 3.09 3.28 5.03
N ILE A 99 3.66 2.55 5.99
CA ILE A 99 4.87 1.73 5.77
C ILE A 99 4.61 0.71 4.65
N GLY A 100 3.47 0.02 4.70
CA GLY A 100 3.06 -0.92 3.67
C GLY A 100 2.92 -0.29 2.29
N ASN A 101 2.25 0.86 2.21
CA ASN A 101 2.10 1.64 0.97
C ASN A 101 3.46 2.08 0.41
N THR A 102 4.38 2.44 1.29
CA THR A 102 5.73 2.89 0.91
C THR A 102 6.55 1.73 0.33
N TYR A 103 6.54 0.57 0.97
CA TYR A 103 7.17 -0.64 0.43
C TYR A 103 6.53 -1.09 -0.87
N LEU A 104 5.21 -1.00 -0.97
CA LEU A 104 4.47 -1.32 -2.19
C LEU A 104 4.91 -0.43 -3.37
N SER A 105 5.07 0.87 -3.13
CA SER A 105 5.56 1.84 -4.12
C SER A 105 7.00 1.56 -4.57
N GLN A 106 7.81 0.95 -3.70
CA GLN A 106 9.15 0.45 -4.01
C GLN A 106 9.14 -0.96 -4.65
N GLN A 107 7.96 -1.56 -4.88
CA GLN A 107 7.79 -2.94 -5.36
C GLN A 107 8.40 -4.02 -4.42
N LYS A 108 8.62 -3.68 -3.16
CA LYS A 108 9.04 -4.57 -2.08
C LYS A 108 7.80 -5.26 -1.50
N LEU A 109 7.30 -6.26 -2.25
CA LEU A 109 5.98 -6.86 -1.97
C LEU A 109 5.95 -7.66 -0.66
N ASP A 110 7.04 -8.28 -0.27
CA ASP A 110 7.12 -9.07 0.96
C ASP A 110 7.07 -8.16 2.19
N GLU A 111 7.84 -7.09 2.17
CA GLU A 111 7.87 -6.09 3.23
C GLU A 111 6.52 -5.36 3.32
N ALA A 112 5.89 -5.04 2.19
CA ALA A 112 4.56 -4.45 2.17
C ALA A 112 3.50 -5.36 2.82
N ILE A 113 3.52 -6.66 2.51
CA ILE A 113 2.61 -7.66 3.09
C ILE A 113 2.79 -7.73 4.61
N GLU A 114 4.02 -7.78 5.11
CA GLU A 114 4.26 -7.83 6.56
C GLU A 114 3.82 -6.53 7.23
N ALA A 115 4.10 -5.37 6.67
CA ALA A 115 3.64 -4.09 7.21
C ALA A 115 2.11 -4.00 7.26
N TYR A 116 1.39 -4.44 6.23
CA TYR A 116 -0.07 -4.47 6.24
C TYR A 116 -0.63 -5.46 7.28
N LYS A 117 0.03 -6.58 7.54
CA LYS A 117 -0.35 -7.50 8.62
C LYS A 117 -0.19 -6.83 9.98
N GLU A 118 0.91 -6.11 10.22
CA GLU A 118 1.11 -5.32 11.44
C GLU A 118 0.04 -4.22 11.58
N SER A 119 -0.29 -3.53 10.49
CA SER A 119 -1.40 -2.57 10.47
C SER A 119 -2.71 -3.23 10.95
N LEU A 120 -3.05 -4.41 10.42
CA LEU A 120 -4.27 -5.13 10.78
C LEU A 120 -4.25 -5.76 12.19
N ARG A 121 -3.08 -6.05 12.74
CA ARG A 121 -2.96 -6.45 14.16
C ARG A 121 -3.34 -5.29 15.09
N ASN A 122 -3.01 -4.08 14.70
CA ASN A 122 -3.32 -2.87 15.46
C ASN A 122 -4.71 -2.32 15.16
N ASN A 123 -5.16 -2.37 13.89
CA ASN A 123 -6.48 -1.94 13.44
C ASN A 123 -7.15 -3.01 12.56
N PRO A 124 -7.78 -4.04 13.16
CA PRO A 124 -8.39 -5.16 12.41
C PRO A 124 -9.57 -4.75 11.50
N THR A 125 -10.13 -3.58 11.69
CA THR A 125 -11.30 -3.10 10.96
C THR A 125 -10.95 -2.30 9.71
N SER A 126 -9.68 -1.97 9.47
CA SER A 126 -9.24 -1.20 8.31
C SER A 126 -9.52 -1.94 7.00
N LYS A 127 -10.49 -1.46 6.26
CA LYS A 127 -10.86 -2.02 4.94
C LYS A 127 -9.78 -1.73 3.90
N GLU A 128 -9.20 -0.54 3.93
CA GLU A 128 -8.13 -0.14 3.02
C GLU A 128 -6.89 -1.03 3.17
N THR A 129 -6.49 -1.30 4.40
CA THR A 129 -5.35 -2.18 4.65
C THR A 129 -5.62 -3.60 4.20
N LYS A 130 -6.84 -4.12 4.42
CA LYS A 130 -7.24 -5.45 3.91
C LYS A 130 -7.16 -5.53 2.40
N TYR A 131 -7.68 -4.51 1.73
CA TYR A 131 -7.61 -4.42 0.28
C TYR A 131 -6.16 -4.37 -0.23
N ASN A 132 -5.33 -3.49 0.33
CA ASN A 132 -3.94 -3.34 -0.07
C ASN A 132 -3.11 -4.60 0.21
N LEU A 133 -3.37 -5.30 1.33
CA LEU A 133 -2.75 -6.58 1.65
C LEU A 133 -3.07 -7.63 0.58
N GLU A 134 -4.34 -7.75 0.22
CA GLU A 134 -4.77 -8.73 -0.78
C GLU A 134 -4.19 -8.40 -2.15
N TRP A 135 -4.22 -7.13 -2.52
CA TRP A 135 -3.60 -6.66 -3.76
C TRP A 135 -2.09 -6.96 -3.81
N ALA A 136 -1.35 -6.69 -2.73
CA ALA A 136 0.07 -7.01 -2.64
C ALA A 136 0.35 -8.52 -2.77
N ARG A 137 -0.50 -9.37 -2.16
CA ARG A 137 -0.43 -10.83 -2.30
C ARG A 137 -0.63 -11.28 -3.73
N GLN A 138 -1.64 -10.74 -4.40
CA GLN A 138 -1.92 -11.06 -5.80
C GLN A 138 -0.77 -10.64 -6.72
N GLN A 139 -0.20 -9.45 -6.52
CA GLN A 139 0.97 -8.98 -7.26
C GLN A 139 2.18 -9.91 -7.05
N LYS A 140 2.42 -10.32 -5.81
CA LYS A 140 3.49 -11.28 -5.49
C LYS A 140 3.28 -12.63 -6.21
N GLN A 141 2.05 -13.14 -6.17
CA GLN A 141 1.69 -14.39 -6.84
C GLN A 141 1.89 -14.28 -8.36
N GLN A 142 1.40 -13.22 -8.99
CA GLN A 142 1.59 -12.97 -10.42
C GLN A 142 3.08 -12.86 -10.81
N LYS A 143 3.88 -12.18 -9.98
CA LYS A 143 5.33 -12.06 -10.19
C LYS A 143 6.03 -13.43 -10.11
N LYS A 144 5.60 -14.26 -9.16
CA LYS A 144 6.10 -15.65 -9.02
C LYS A 144 5.73 -16.52 -10.22
N GLU A 145 4.50 -16.45 -10.68
CA GLU A 145 4.01 -17.19 -11.84
C GLU A 145 4.75 -16.79 -13.13
N LYS A 146 4.92 -15.48 -13.37
CA LYS A 146 5.72 -14.98 -14.50
C LYS A 146 7.15 -15.50 -14.44
N ARG A 147 7.79 -15.45 -13.26
CA ARG A 147 9.16 -15.95 -13.08
C ARG A 147 9.28 -17.45 -13.37
N ASN A 148 8.27 -18.24 -12.97
CA ASN A 148 8.25 -19.67 -13.25
C ASN A 148 8.04 -19.93 -14.75
N GLN A 149 7.12 -19.23 -15.41
CA GLN A 149 6.92 -19.33 -16.85
C GLN A 149 8.17 -18.97 -17.66
N ASP A 150 8.92 -17.94 -17.21
CA ASP A 150 10.16 -17.54 -17.89
C ASP A 150 11.29 -18.54 -17.66
N LYS A 151 11.34 -19.21 -16.49
CA LYS A 151 12.26 -20.34 -16.25
C LYS A 151 11.92 -21.51 -17.15
N ASP A 152 10.65 -21.93 -17.18
CA ASP A 152 10.20 -23.04 -18.03
C ASP A 152 10.50 -22.79 -19.51
N LYS A 153 10.34 -21.54 -19.99
CA LYS A 153 10.72 -21.16 -21.36
C LYS A 153 12.22 -21.25 -21.61
N LYS A 154 13.05 -20.82 -20.62
CA LYS A 154 14.52 -20.93 -20.72
C LYS A 154 14.96 -22.38 -20.73
N ASP A 155 14.39 -23.21 -19.84
CA ASP A 155 14.73 -24.62 -19.76
C ASP A 155 14.31 -25.38 -21.03
N LYS A 156 13.13 -25.12 -21.58
CA LYS A 156 12.69 -25.65 -22.89
C LYS A 156 13.61 -25.22 -24.03
N LYS A 157 14.06 -23.95 -24.02
CA LYS A 157 14.98 -23.42 -25.03
C LYS A 157 16.37 -24.04 -24.90
N GLN A 158 16.82 -24.31 -23.69
CA GLN A 158 18.08 -25.01 -23.44
C GLN A 158 17.98 -26.46 -23.87
N GLN A 159 16.93 -27.18 -23.47
CA GLN A 159 16.70 -28.57 -23.92
C GLN A 159 16.58 -28.69 -25.44
N SER A 160 15.95 -27.71 -26.11
CA SER A 160 15.87 -27.72 -27.58
C SER A 160 17.23 -27.48 -28.24
N LYS A 161 18.08 -26.63 -27.65
CA LYS A 161 19.47 -26.42 -28.10
C LYS A 161 20.32 -27.67 -27.90
N ASP A 162 20.18 -28.33 -26.75
CA ASP A 162 20.93 -29.54 -26.42
C ASP A 162 20.49 -30.75 -27.31
N LYS A 163 19.17 -30.84 -27.57
CA LYS A 163 18.65 -31.82 -28.56
C LYS A 163 19.16 -31.51 -29.97
N LYS A 164 19.18 -30.25 -30.38
CA LYS A 164 19.71 -29.85 -31.69
C LYS A 164 21.21 -30.14 -31.81
N ASN A 165 21.99 -29.84 -30.79
CA ASN A 165 23.43 -30.15 -30.76
C ASN A 165 23.72 -31.67 -30.80
N ARG A 166 22.86 -32.48 -30.18
CA ARG A 166 22.97 -33.96 -30.28
C ARG A 166 22.54 -34.48 -31.65
N GLN A 167 21.54 -33.85 -32.27
CA GLN A 167 21.06 -34.23 -33.59
C GLN A 167 22.01 -33.76 -34.69
N ASP A 168 22.62 -32.59 -34.58
CA ASP A 168 23.62 -32.08 -35.51
C ASP A 168 24.92 -32.91 -35.47
N LYS A 169 25.28 -33.50 -34.30
CA LYS A 169 26.37 -34.47 -34.21
C LYS A 169 26.04 -35.82 -34.87
N LYS A 170 24.76 -36.25 -34.85
CA LYS A 170 24.30 -37.46 -35.56
C LYS A 170 24.13 -37.25 -37.06
N ASN A 171 23.63 -36.06 -37.45
CA ASN A 171 23.33 -35.76 -38.87
C ASN A 171 24.56 -35.39 -39.71
N LYS A 172 25.74 -35.15 -39.11
CA LYS A 172 27.00 -35.02 -39.88
C LYS A 172 27.45 -36.33 -40.53
N GLN A 173 26.83 -37.43 -40.14
CA GLN A 173 27.16 -38.74 -40.69
C GLN A 173 26.19 -39.22 -41.81
N ASP A 174 24.95 -38.66 -41.86
CA ASP A 174 23.91 -39.20 -42.75
C ASP A 174 23.37 -38.24 -43.82
N ASN A 175 23.99 -37.11 -44.07
CA ASN A 175 23.40 -36.11 -44.94
C ASN A 175 24.20 -35.81 -46.23
N LYS A 176 23.98 -36.59 -47.25
CA LYS A 176 24.17 -36.15 -48.65
C LYS A 176 22.90 -36.21 -49.53
N ASP A 177 21.80 -36.81 -49.10
CA ASP A 177 20.73 -37.11 -50.07
C ASP A 177 19.29 -36.58 -49.81
N LYS A 178 19.03 -35.67 -48.90
CA LYS A 178 17.64 -35.16 -48.75
C LYS A 178 17.54 -33.62 -48.55
N LYS A 179 17.84 -32.90 -49.60
CA LYS A 179 17.81 -31.40 -49.53
C LYS A 179 16.63 -30.75 -50.28
N GLN A 180 15.44 -31.33 -50.39
CA GLN A 180 14.40 -30.64 -51.19
C GLN A 180 12.94 -30.68 -50.77
N GLN A 181 12.53 -31.07 -49.58
CA GLN A 181 11.07 -31.18 -49.34
C GLN A 181 10.50 -30.60 -48.02
N ASN A 182 10.98 -29.58 -47.37
CA ASN A 182 10.25 -29.09 -46.22
C ASN A 182 10.37 -27.58 -45.97
N LYS A 183 9.94 -26.76 -46.92
CA LYS A 183 9.79 -25.28 -46.67
C LYS A 183 8.36 -24.81 -46.38
N ASP A 184 7.33 -25.59 -46.62
CA ASP A 184 5.96 -25.05 -46.62
C ASP A 184 5.03 -25.37 -45.41
N LYS A 185 5.49 -26.15 -44.44
CA LYS A 185 4.64 -26.49 -43.26
C LYS A 185 4.83 -25.61 -42.04
N LYS A 186 5.90 -24.81 -41.99
CA LYS A 186 6.21 -24.02 -40.77
C LYS A 186 5.43 -22.72 -40.59
N ASN A 187 4.86 -22.20 -41.70
CA ASN A 187 4.18 -20.86 -41.65
C ASN A 187 2.72 -20.90 -41.19
N ARG A 188 2.12 -22.08 -41.04
CA ARG A 188 0.71 -22.19 -40.62
C ARG A 188 0.52 -22.40 -39.11
N GLN A 189 1.54 -22.91 -38.43
CA GLN A 189 1.44 -23.20 -36.98
C GLN A 189 1.64 -21.96 -36.11
N ASP A 190 2.57 -21.06 -36.48
CA ASP A 190 2.88 -19.86 -35.71
C ASP A 190 1.75 -18.81 -35.70
N LYS A 191 0.81 -18.85 -36.67
CA LYS A 191 -0.35 -17.95 -36.68
C LYS A 191 -1.45 -18.39 -35.73
N LYS A 192 -1.62 -19.70 -35.50
CA LYS A 192 -2.67 -20.22 -34.60
C LYS A 192 -2.31 -19.97 -33.12
N ASP A 193 -1.08 -20.20 -32.74
CA ASP A 193 -0.61 -20.05 -31.34
C ASP A 193 -0.64 -18.59 -30.86
N LYS A 194 -0.44 -17.61 -31.76
CA LYS A 194 -0.56 -16.18 -31.41
C LYS A 194 -2.02 -15.76 -31.16
N GLN A 195 -2.96 -16.33 -31.89
CA GLN A 195 -4.40 -16.01 -31.75
C GLN A 195 -4.99 -16.57 -30.45
N ASP A 196 -4.58 -17.77 -30.04
CA ASP A 196 -5.08 -18.41 -28.82
C ASP A 196 -4.50 -17.75 -27.55
N LYS A 197 -3.22 -17.30 -27.57
CA LYS A 197 -2.63 -16.51 -26.47
C LYS A 197 -3.31 -15.16 -26.27
N GLN A 198 -3.70 -14.48 -27.36
CA GLN A 198 -4.39 -13.19 -27.28
C GLN A 198 -5.81 -13.34 -26.70
N LYS A 199 -6.52 -14.43 -27.03
CA LYS A 199 -7.85 -14.73 -26.48
C LYS A 199 -7.81 -15.08 -24.98
N GLN A 200 -6.82 -15.87 -24.53
CA GLN A 200 -6.63 -16.19 -23.09
C GLN A 200 -6.29 -14.97 -22.24
N GLN A 201 -5.47 -14.06 -22.78
CA GLN A 201 -5.10 -12.83 -22.07
C GLN A 201 -6.28 -11.84 -21.96
N GLN A 202 -7.15 -11.77 -22.98
CA GLN A 202 -8.38 -10.98 -22.95
C GLN A 202 -9.44 -11.56 -21.98
N GLN A 203 -9.55 -12.89 -21.86
CA GLN A 203 -10.45 -13.52 -20.88
C GLN A 203 -9.97 -13.31 -19.44
N LYS A 204 -8.67 -13.47 -19.16
CA LYS A 204 -8.11 -13.19 -17.82
C LYS A 204 -8.33 -11.75 -17.38
N ASN A 205 -8.15 -10.78 -18.29
CA ASN A 205 -8.39 -9.36 -17.98
C ASN A 205 -9.88 -9.02 -17.78
N LYS A 206 -10.79 -9.73 -18.45
CA LYS A 206 -12.24 -9.56 -18.25
C LYS A 206 -12.70 -10.11 -16.90
N ILE A 207 -12.24 -11.30 -16.53
CA ILE A 207 -12.56 -11.93 -15.23
C ILE A 207 -12.07 -11.04 -14.08
N SER A 208 -10.83 -10.52 -14.17
CA SER A 208 -10.27 -9.63 -13.16
C SER A 208 -11.06 -8.29 -13.01
N LYS A 209 -11.57 -7.73 -14.09
CA LYS A 209 -12.39 -6.50 -14.04
C LYS A 209 -13.80 -6.75 -13.46
N GLU A 210 -14.39 -7.89 -13.74
CA GLU A 210 -15.70 -8.27 -13.23
C GLU A 210 -15.66 -8.61 -11.73
N ASP A 211 -14.61 -9.30 -11.29
CA ASP A 211 -14.39 -9.59 -9.86
C ASP A 211 -14.12 -8.31 -9.06
N ALA A 212 -13.35 -7.38 -9.62
CA ALA A 212 -13.13 -6.07 -9.01
C ALA A 212 -14.43 -5.26 -8.90
N LYS A 213 -15.31 -5.32 -9.91
CA LYS A 213 -16.61 -4.65 -9.89
C LYS A 213 -17.55 -5.25 -8.84
N ARG A 214 -17.64 -6.58 -8.75
CA ARG A 214 -18.41 -7.29 -7.72
C ARG A 214 -17.93 -7.00 -6.31
N LEU A 215 -16.60 -6.91 -6.12
CA LEU A 215 -16.01 -6.57 -4.84
C LEU A 215 -16.33 -5.11 -4.45
N LEU A 216 -16.30 -4.19 -5.41
CA LEU A 216 -16.67 -2.79 -5.20
C LEU A 216 -18.15 -2.63 -4.82
N GLU A 217 -19.06 -3.33 -5.50
CA GLU A 217 -20.49 -3.35 -5.17
C GLU A 217 -20.76 -3.97 -3.79
N ALA A 218 -20.06 -5.04 -3.43
CA ALA A 218 -20.17 -5.65 -2.10
C ALA A 218 -19.71 -4.68 -1.00
N LEU A 219 -18.60 -3.98 -1.21
CA LEU A 219 -18.08 -2.97 -0.28
C LEU A 219 -19.03 -1.78 -0.10
N GLN A 220 -19.62 -1.27 -1.18
CA GLN A 220 -20.61 -0.18 -1.12
C GLN A 220 -21.88 -0.59 -0.36
N ASN A 221 -22.34 -1.82 -0.54
CA ASN A 221 -23.49 -2.35 0.21
C ASN A 221 -23.21 -2.52 1.71
N ASP A 222 -22.00 -2.96 2.06
CA ASP A 222 -21.60 -3.07 3.47
C ASP A 222 -21.41 -1.70 4.13
N GLU A 223 -20.90 -0.71 3.39
CA GLU A 223 -20.77 0.66 3.87
C GLU A 223 -22.14 1.30 4.17
N LYS A 224 -23.14 1.09 3.29
CA LYS A 224 -24.53 1.49 3.54
C LYS A 224 -25.10 0.89 4.83
N LYS A 225 -24.92 -0.43 5.02
CA LYS A 225 -25.36 -1.13 6.23
C LYS A 225 -24.70 -0.59 7.50
N VAL A 226 -23.40 -0.25 7.44
CA VAL A 226 -22.67 0.33 8.56
C VAL A 226 -23.17 1.74 8.86
N GLN A 227 -23.38 2.58 7.84
CA GLN A 227 -23.94 3.94 8.03
C GLN A 227 -25.35 3.89 8.64
N GLU A 228 -26.21 2.95 8.23
CA GLU A 228 -27.52 2.77 8.85
C GLU A 228 -27.41 2.33 10.34
N LYS A 229 -26.51 1.42 10.66
CA LYS A 229 -26.26 1.02 12.05
C LYS A 229 -25.74 2.18 12.89
N VAL A 230 -24.84 3.00 12.36
CA VAL A 230 -24.34 4.21 13.03
C VAL A 230 -25.45 5.25 13.24
N LYS A 231 -26.30 5.48 12.23
CA LYS A 231 -27.47 6.36 12.36
C LYS A 231 -28.44 5.87 13.45
N LYS A 232 -28.74 4.57 13.45
CA LYS A 232 -29.61 3.96 14.49
C LYS A 232 -28.99 4.03 15.90
N ALA A 233 -27.67 3.84 16.01
CA ALA A 233 -26.96 3.96 17.28
C ALA A 233 -26.94 5.41 17.79
N LYS A 234 -26.68 6.40 16.91
CA LYS A 234 -26.75 7.83 17.26
C LYS A 234 -28.16 8.26 17.67
N ALA A 235 -29.19 7.79 16.98
CA ALA A 235 -30.57 8.06 17.32
C ALA A 235 -30.98 7.44 18.67
N LYS A 236 -30.53 6.21 18.99
CA LYS A 236 -30.69 5.59 20.30
C LYS A 236 -30.00 6.37 21.41
N ALA A 237 -28.75 6.79 21.16
CA ALA A 237 -27.98 7.59 22.13
C ALA A 237 -28.62 8.97 22.40
N GLN A 238 -29.19 9.61 21.36
CA GLN A 238 -29.93 10.86 21.53
C GLN A 238 -31.25 10.68 22.31
N LYS A 239 -31.99 9.59 22.04
CA LYS A 239 -33.20 9.26 22.84
C LYS A 239 -32.85 8.97 24.29
N ALA A 240 -31.79 8.23 24.58
CA ALA A 240 -31.32 7.95 25.93
C ALA A 240 -30.85 9.23 26.67
N ARG A 241 -30.22 10.17 25.97
CA ARG A 241 -29.88 11.49 26.56
C ARG A 241 -31.11 12.32 26.86
N LYS A 242 -32.11 12.35 25.95
CA LYS A 242 -33.37 13.07 26.21
C LYS A 242 -34.17 12.48 27.38
N SER A 243 -34.19 11.15 27.52
CA SER A 243 -34.89 10.50 28.66
C SER A 243 -34.18 10.67 30.01
N LYS A 244 -32.88 10.95 30.05
CA LYS A 244 -32.17 11.31 31.28
C LYS A 244 -32.47 12.73 31.72
N VAL A 245 -32.57 13.68 30.76
CA VAL A 245 -32.84 15.09 31.04
C VAL A 245 -34.29 15.29 31.53
N THR A 246 -35.23 14.42 31.20
CA THR A 246 -36.63 14.49 31.68
C THR A 246 -36.88 13.76 33.00
N LYS A 247 -35.88 13.13 33.62
CA LYS A 247 -36.01 12.46 34.92
C LYS A 247 -35.41 13.22 36.10
N ASP A 248 -34.75 14.35 35.83
CA ASP A 248 -34.09 15.18 36.83
C ASP A 248 -34.84 16.50 37.10
N TRP A 249 -36.21 16.52 36.88
CA TRP A 249 -37.13 17.59 37.28
C TRP A 249 -38.27 17.00 38.09
#